data_87ce5accbef70a4a3241a4694a0ddb2b
#
_entry.id   87ce5accbef70a4a3241a4694a0ddb2b
#
_cell.length_a   1.000
_cell.length_b   1.000
_cell.length_c   1.000
_cell.angle_alpha   90.00
_cell.angle_beta   90.00
_cell.angle_gamma   90.00
#
_symmetry.space_group_name_H-M   'P 1'
#
loop_
_entity.id
_entity.type
_entity.pdbx_description
1 polymer ?
#
loop_
_entity_poly.entity_id
_entity_poly.type
_entity_poly.pdbx_seq_one_letter_code
_entity_poly.pdbx_strand_id
1 'polypeptide(L)'
;MQGDPDVLRLLNEQLTSELTAINQYFLHSKMQENWGFTELAAHTRAESFDEMRHAEEITDRILLLDGLPNYQRLFSLRIGQTLREQFEADLAIE
;
A
#
# COMPACT_ATOMS: atom_id res chain seq x y z
N MET A 1 8.86 -18.47 -16.65
CA MET A 1 10.27 -18.49 -16.23
C MET A 1 10.32 -18.60 -14.72
N GLN A 2 11.07 -19.56 -14.23
CA GLN A 2 11.12 -19.80 -12.79
C GLN A 2 12.11 -18.84 -12.11
N GLY A 3 11.68 -18.18 -11.07
CA GLY A 3 12.51 -17.21 -10.36
C GLY A 3 13.26 -17.80 -9.18
N ASP A 4 14.31 -17.10 -8.77
CA ASP A 4 15.06 -17.43 -7.57
C ASP A 4 14.16 -17.27 -6.34
N PRO A 5 14.12 -18.25 -5.42
CA PRO A 5 13.28 -18.15 -4.22
C PRO A 5 13.54 -16.89 -3.37
N ASP A 6 14.78 -16.43 -3.30
CA ASP A 6 15.10 -15.22 -2.54
C ASP A 6 14.54 -13.97 -3.21
N VAL A 7 14.59 -13.90 -4.55
CA VAL A 7 14.01 -12.80 -5.31
C VAL A 7 12.50 -12.78 -5.13
N LEU A 8 11.85 -13.95 -5.22
CA LEU A 8 10.41 -14.06 -5.01
C LEU A 8 9.99 -13.64 -3.60
N ARG A 9 10.79 -13.99 -2.59
CA ARG A 9 10.54 -13.58 -1.21
C ARG A 9 10.61 -12.05 -1.07
N LEU A 10 11.64 -11.43 -1.64
CA LEU A 10 11.80 -9.97 -1.59
C LEU A 10 10.68 -9.25 -2.33
N LEU A 11 10.26 -9.77 -3.49
CA LEU A 11 9.14 -9.19 -4.23
C LEU A 11 7.84 -9.29 -3.43
N ASN A 12 7.60 -10.42 -2.76
CA ASN A 12 6.41 -10.57 -1.92
C ASN A 12 6.46 -9.67 -0.68
N GLU A 13 7.63 -9.43 -0.11
CA GLU A 13 7.76 -8.46 1.00
C GLU A 13 7.44 -7.04 0.51
N GLN A 14 7.93 -6.67 -0.66
CA GLN A 14 7.61 -5.38 -1.27
C GLN A 14 6.11 -5.28 -1.56
N LEU A 15 5.50 -6.34 -2.06
CA LEU A 15 4.06 -6.38 -2.31
C LEU A 15 3.28 -6.17 -1.01
N THR A 16 3.69 -6.82 0.08
CA THR A 16 3.05 -6.64 1.39
C THR A 16 3.10 -5.17 1.82
N SER A 17 4.23 -4.51 1.60
CA SER A 17 4.39 -3.07 1.90
C SER A 17 3.43 -2.21 1.08
N GLU A 18 3.31 -2.49 -0.23
CA GLU A 18 2.41 -1.74 -1.10
C GLU A 18 0.94 -1.96 -0.73
N LEU A 19 0.56 -3.20 -0.44
CA LEU A 19 -0.82 -3.52 -0.03
C LEU A 19 -1.17 -2.86 1.30
N THR A 20 -0.21 -2.77 2.22
CA THR A 20 -0.38 -2.08 3.49
C THR A 20 -0.63 -0.58 3.25
N ALA A 21 0.18 0.04 2.41
CA ALA A 21 0.04 1.46 2.07
C ALA A 21 -1.31 1.75 1.41
N ILE A 22 -1.74 0.91 0.47
CA ILE A 22 -3.05 1.05 -0.19
C ILE A 22 -4.16 1.15 0.85
N ASN A 23 -4.19 0.21 1.77
CA ASN A 23 -5.26 0.15 2.78
C ASN A 23 -5.19 1.32 3.75
N GLN A 24 -3.99 1.67 4.21
CA GLN A 24 -3.81 2.76 5.16
C GLN A 24 -4.19 4.10 4.56
N TYR A 25 -3.70 4.40 3.36
CA TYR A 25 -4.00 5.66 2.67
C TYR A 25 -5.48 5.77 2.33
N PHE A 26 -6.08 4.67 1.87
CA PHE A 26 -7.49 4.70 1.51
C PHE A 26 -8.37 5.04 2.71
N LEU A 27 -8.14 4.37 3.85
CA LEU A 27 -8.92 4.67 5.05
C LEU A 27 -8.66 6.10 5.53
N HIS A 28 -7.41 6.56 5.52
CA HIS A 28 -7.10 7.95 5.87
C HIS A 28 -7.86 8.92 4.97
N SER A 29 -7.94 8.64 3.66
CA SER A 29 -8.67 9.51 2.73
C SER A 29 -10.15 9.59 3.09
N LYS A 30 -10.77 8.48 3.47
CA LYS A 30 -12.18 8.45 3.86
C LYS A 30 -12.42 9.20 5.18
N MET A 31 -11.51 9.09 6.12
CA MET A 31 -11.57 9.82 7.38
C MET A 31 -11.43 11.33 7.14
N GLN A 32 -10.49 11.74 6.29
CA GLN A 32 -10.29 13.13 5.93
C GLN A 32 -11.52 13.71 5.25
N GLU A 33 -12.13 12.96 4.34
CA GLU A 33 -13.37 13.35 3.68
C GLU A 33 -14.49 13.55 4.70
N ASN A 34 -14.62 12.62 5.65
CA ASN A 34 -15.62 12.69 6.70
C ASN A 34 -15.43 13.90 7.61
N TRP A 35 -14.20 14.36 7.79
CA TRP A 35 -13.89 15.55 8.58
C TRP A 35 -14.03 16.85 7.79
N GLY A 36 -14.36 16.76 6.50
CA GLY A 36 -14.54 17.93 5.64
C GLY A 36 -13.31 18.42 4.90
N PHE A 37 -12.19 17.70 4.98
CA PHE A 37 -10.95 18.04 4.27
C PHE A 37 -10.97 17.40 2.87
N THR A 38 -11.86 17.90 2.00
CA THR A 38 -12.13 17.23 0.72
C THR A 38 -10.96 17.26 -0.26
N GLU A 39 -10.20 18.34 -0.32
CA GLU A 39 -9.05 18.43 -1.23
C GLU A 39 -7.92 17.49 -0.76
N LEU A 40 -7.66 17.48 0.53
CA LEU A 40 -6.66 16.59 1.11
C LEU A 40 -7.07 15.12 0.90
N ALA A 41 -8.35 14.82 1.14
CA ALA A 41 -8.87 13.47 0.95
C ALA A 41 -8.68 12.99 -0.49
N ALA A 42 -8.92 13.85 -1.47
CA ALA A 42 -8.70 13.50 -2.87
C ALA A 42 -7.24 13.21 -3.17
N HIS A 43 -6.32 13.98 -2.58
CA HIS A 43 -4.90 13.77 -2.73
C HIS A 43 -4.45 12.44 -2.11
N THR A 44 -4.89 12.17 -0.88
CA THR A 44 -4.55 10.93 -0.18
C THR A 44 -5.12 9.71 -0.90
N ARG A 45 -6.33 9.83 -1.44
CA ARG A 45 -6.95 8.77 -2.25
C ARG A 45 -6.14 8.49 -3.51
N ALA A 46 -5.67 9.53 -4.18
CA ALA A 46 -4.82 9.38 -5.36
C ALA A 46 -3.53 8.65 -5.03
N GLU A 47 -2.93 8.91 -3.86
CA GLU A 47 -1.74 8.18 -3.41
C GLU A 47 -2.04 6.69 -3.22
N SER A 48 -3.22 6.35 -2.69
CA SER A 48 -3.63 4.95 -2.55
C SER A 48 -3.70 4.26 -3.91
N PHE A 49 -4.27 4.91 -4.92
CA PHE A 49 -4.34 4.36 -6.27
C PHE A 49 -2.98 4.27 -6.95
N ASP A 50 -2.05 5.20 -6.68
CA ASP A 50 -0.68 5.10 -7.17
C ASP A 50 0.01 3.86 -6.59
N GLU A 51 -0.19 3.57 -5.31
CA GLU A 51 0.36 2.36 -4.70
C GLU A 51 -0.28 1.09 -5.29
N MET A 52 -1.55 1.16 -5.69
CA MET A 52 -2.21 0.05 -6.37
C MET A 52 -1.54 -0.29 -7.70
N ARG A 53 -1.10 0.73 -8.46
CA ARG A 53 -0.36 0.50 -9.70
C ARG A 53 1.00 -0.14 -9.43
N HIS A 54 1.69 0.27 -8.35
CA HIS A 54 2.94 -0.36 -7.94
C HIS A 54 2.71 -1.83 -7.58
N ALA A 55 1.65 -2.12 -6.84
CA ALA A 55 1.30 -3.49 -6.47
C ALA A 55 1.01 -4.33 -7.72
N GLU A 56 0.35 -3.76 -8.73
CA GLU A 56 0.08 -4.46 -9.98
C GLU A 56 1.37 -4.83 -10.70
N GLU A 57 2.31 -3.89 -10.79
CA GLU A 57 3.62 -4.15 -11.44
C GLU A 57 4.39 -5.26 -10.72
N ILE A 58 4.40 -5.24 -9.39
CA ILE A 58 5.08 -6.27 -8.60
C ILE A 58 4.40 -7.62 -8.79
N THR A 59 3.07 -7.64 -8.78
CA THR A 59 2.28 -8.85 -9.01
C THR A 59 2.61 -9.48 -10.36
N ASP A 60 2.64 -8.66 -11.41
CA ASP A 60 2.96 -9.13 -12.76
C ASP A 60 4.34 -9.74 -12.82
N ARG A 61 5.31 -9.12 -12.14
CA ARG A 61 6.68 -9.63 -12.09
C ARG A 61 6.75 -10.97 -11.36
N ILE A 62 6.06 -11.11 -10.23
CA ILE A 62 6.02 -12.37 -9.49
C ILE A 62 5.43 -13.49 -10.35
N LEU A 63 4.34 -13.19 -11.05
CA LEU A 63 3.69 -14.16 -11.94
C LEU A 63 4.59 -14.54 -13.12
N LEU A 64 5.31 -13.57 -13.69
CA LEU A 64 6.28 -13.83 -14.75
C LEU A 64 7.37 -14.82 -14.30
N LEU A 65 7.74 -14.78 -13.03
CA LEU A 65 8.75 -15.65 -12.43
C LEU A 65 8.16 -16.94 -11.87
N ASP A 66 6.92 -17.24 -12.24
CA ASP A 66 6.19 -18.44 -11.79
C ASP A 66 6.00 -18.53 -10.27
N GLY A 67 6.02 -17.36 -9.60
CA GLY A 67 5.73 -17.28 -8.18
C GLY A 67 4.25 -17.06 -7.90
N LEU A 68 3.88 -17.14 -6.63
CA LEU A 68 2.54 -16.85 -6.17
C LEU A 68 2.53 -15.53 -5.42
N PRO A 69 1.85 -14.50 -5.94
CA PRO A 69 1.74 -13.23 -5.22
C PRO A 69 0.95 -13.40 -3.92
N ASN A 70 1.51 -12.90 -2.81
CA ASN A 70 0.88 -13.04 -1.51
C ASN A 70 0.05 -11.79 -1.19
N TYR A 71 -1.27 -11.87 -1.42
CA TYR A 71 -2.21 -10.79 -1.13
C TYR A 71 -2.85 -10.92 0.26
N GLN A 72 -2.54 -11.99 0.98
CA GLN A 72 -3.18 -12.28 2.26
C GLN A 72 -2.46 -11.64 3.44
N ARG A 73 -1.22 -11.21 3.23
CA ARG A 73 -0.39 -10.64 4.28
C ARG A 73 -0.34 -9.12 4.17
N LEU A 74 -0.57 -8.46 5.30
CA LEU A 74 -0.35 -7.02 5.45
C LEU A 74 0.56 -6.81 6.65
N PHE A 75 1.37 -5.76 6.62
CA PHE A 75 2.00 -5.27 7.83
C PHE A 75 0.95 -4.59 8.70
N SER A 76 1.26 -4.34 9.96
CA SER A 76 0.32 -3.64 10.84
C SER A 76 0.00 -2.26 10.29
N LEU A 77 -1.29 -1.97 10.13
CA LEU A 77 -1.73 -0.65 9.71
C LEU A 77 -1.59 0.34 10.89
N ARG A 78 -1.22 1.55 10.56
CA ARG A 78 -1.15 2.64 11.53
C ARG A 78 -2.17 3.69 11.12
N ILE A 79 -3.36 3.58 11.71
CA ILE A 79 -4.46 4.48 11.37
C ILE A 79 -4.44 5.65 12.35
N GLY A 80 -4.27 6.86 11.81
CA GLY A 80 -4.28 8.08 12.60
C GLY A 80 -5.69 8.57 12.83
N GLN A 81 -5.97 9.04 14.06
CA GLN A 81 -7.26 9.58 14.41
C GLN A 81 -7.30 11.11 14.29
N THR A 82 -6.17 11.72 13.96
CA THR A 82 -6.03 13.15 13.63
C THR A 82 -5.21 13.28 12.38
N LEU A 83 -5.25 14.44 11.71
CA LEU A 83 -4.43 14.69 10.53
C LEU A 83 -2.95 14.52 10.84
N ARG A 84 -2.50 15.01 11.99
CA ARG A 84 -1.10 14.90 12.39
C ARG A 84 -0.67 13.44 12.52
N GLU A 85 -1.47 12.63 13.20
CA GLU A 85 -1.18 11.21 13.35
C GLU A 85 -1.16 10.50 12.01
N GLN A 86 -2.06 10.87 11.09
CA GLN A 86 -2.11 10.29 9.76
C GLN A 86 -0.85 10.62 8.96
N PHE A 87 -0.41 11.87 8.99
CA PHE A 87 0.82 12.27 8.30
C PHE A 87 2.04 11.55 8.86
N GLU A 88 2.13 11.43 10.18
CA GLU A 88 3.23 10.71 10.83
C GLU A 88 3.23 9.23 10.46
N ALA A 89 2.06 8.60 10.46
CA ALA A 89 1.91 7.19 10.09
C ALA A 89 2.24 6.96 8.62
N ASP A 90 1.79 7.85 7.72
CA ASP A 90 2.03 7.70 6.29
C ASP A 90 3.49 7.95 5.94
N LEU A 91 4.16 8.87 6.62
CA LEU A 91 5.60 9.06 6.45
C LEU A 91 6.39 7.83 6.90
N ALA A 92 5.96 7.18 7.96
CA ALA A 92 6.65 6.00 8.48
C ALA A 92 6.56 4.80 7.53
N ILE A 93 5.52 4.74 6.68
CA ILE A 93 5.33 3.62 5.76
C ILE A 93 6.16 3.77 4.47
N GLU A 94 6.60 4.97 4.15
CA GLU A 94 7.42 5.24 2.96
C GLU A 94 8.94 4.90 3.19
#